data_91af74e41ebc217f808fad8695d8310b
#
_entry.id   91af74e41ebc217f808fad8695d8310b
#
_cell.length_a   1.000
_cell.length_b   1.000
_cell.length_c   1.000
_cell.angle_alpha   90.00
_cell.angle_beta   90.00
_cell.angle_gamma   90.00
#
_symmetry.space_group_name_H-M   'P 1'
#
loop_
_entity.id
_entity.type
_entity.pdbx_description
1 polymer ?
#
loop_
_entity_poly.entity_id
_entity_poly.type
_entity_poly.pdbx_seq_one_letter_code
_entity_poly.pdbx_strand_id
1 'polypeptide(L)'
;MKPLIGSTNVKLAAGMGVVAMCLVISAGHIAAARSSSDASGAVIGSPARVEAALDADATAALLAREGKTRSALGFPIGVSRVGHHVQDGFESAQYDEVTELDSAGRVESVTQFDSKGRLRSAVRLDVGPATGARVAQDVAVKSAQSSALAAGLAIGIPTSTDADQATRGWTVHWARTQGGVRVRGDETRVQVWPDGSIESVARVEHDLAVAPTNRLSSDAARQIASANLNRWFAGRNSGYAIQKLDLEWVGPNAAFEPSRIGAAEASYRLAWVTQVKPSGDAANDVWLLSLFVDAGDGTIIGGDFVE
;
A
#
# COMPACT_ATOMS: atom_id res chain seq x y z
N MET A 1 45.93 22.08 17.74
CA MET A 1 45.47 21.45 16.50
C MET A 1 44.13 20.76 16.78
N LYS A 2 43.04 21.33 16.30
CA LYS A 2 41.70 20.73 16.43
C LYS A 2 41.38 20.02 15.10
N PRO A 3 40.87 18.79 15.08
CA PRO A 3 40.31 18.21 13.87
C PRO A 3 38.86 18.69 13.70
N LEU A 4 38.60 19.28 12.55
CA LEU A 4 37.26 19.55 12.03
C LEU A 4 36.62 18.22 11.65
N ILE A 5 35.60 17.79 12.38
CA ILE A 5 34.71 16.72 11.96
C ILE A 5 33.56 17.38 11.22
N GLY A 6 33.57 17.24 9.91
CA GLY A 6 32.47 17.64 9.05
C GLY A 6 31.23 16.77 9.33
N SER A 7 30.15 17.37 9.78
CA SER A 7 28.84 16.72 9.88
C SER A 7 28.27 16.56 8.49
N THR A 8 28.34 15.35 7.95
CA THR A 8 27.59 14.97 6.76
C THR A 8 26.15 14.73 7.19
N ASN A 9 25.30 15.73 7.01
CA ASN A 9 23.85 15.57 7.15
C ASN A 9 23.34 14.64 6.02
N VAL A 10 23.29 13.36 6.28
CA VAL A 10 22.51 12.42 5.47
C VAL A 10 21.04 12.65 5.84
N LYS A 11 20.35 13.44 5.04
CA LYS A 11 18.87 13.44 5.07
C LYS A 11 18.38 12.08 4.58
N LEU A 12 18.10 11.18 5.52
CA LEU A 12 17.33 9.99 5.22
C LEU A 12 15.90 10.44 4.92
N ALA A 13 15.50 10.30 3.67
CA ALA A 13 14.09 10.46 3.29
C ALA A 13 13.30 9.31 3.93
N ALA A 14 12.44 9.65 4.86
CA ALA A 14 11.61 8.70 5.56
C ALA A 14 10.64 8.01 4.60
N GLY A 15 10.75 6.71 4.50
CA GLY A 15 9.78 5.85 3.81
C GLY A 15 8.50 5.71 4.61
N MET A 16 7.76 6.81 4.81
CA MET A 16 6.41 6.73 5.37
C MET A 16 5.40 6.55 4.24
N GLY A 17 4.68 5.45 4.29
CA GLY A 17 3.37 5.39 3.68
C GLY A 17 3.27 4.94 2.24
N VAL A 18 3.91 3.83 1.88
CA VAL A 18 3.70 3.19 0.57
C VAL A 18 2.21 2.89 0.31
N VAL A 19 1.43 2.57 1.33
CA VAL A 19 -0.01 2.26 1.20
C VAL A 19 -0.85 3.53 0.95
N ALA A 20 -0.53 4.65 1.58
CA ALA A 20 -1.21 5.93 1.32
C ALA A 20 -0.84 6.49 -0.06
N MET A 21 0.38 6.20 -0.55
CA MET A 21 0.88 6.73 -1.80
C MET A 21 0.20 6.13 -3.03
N CYS A 22 -0.20 4.85 -3.03
CA CYS A 22 -0.90 4.24 -4.17
C CYS A 22 -2.29 4.86 -4.41
N LEU A 23 -3.05 5.16 -3.35
CA LEU A 23 -4.34 5.84 -3.48
C LEU A 23 -4.19 7.34 -3.79
N VAL A 24 -3.20 8.00 -3.18
CA VAL A 24 -2.92 9.43 -3.43
C VAL A 24 -2.39 9.64 -4.85
N ILE A 25 -1.58 8.72 -5.39
CA ILE A 25 -1.10 8.84 -6.77
C ILE A 25 -2.26 8.69 -7.75
N SER A 26 -3.19 7.76 -7.54
CA SER A 26 -4.38 7.63 -8.38
C SER A 26 -5.31 8.84 -8.24
N ALA A 27 -5.60 9.28 -7.01
CA ALA A 27 -6.42 10.45 -6.74
C ALA A 27 -5.72 11.77 -7.14
N GLY A 28 -4.41 11.90 -6.95
CA GLY A 28 -3.64 13.08 -7.31
C GLY A 28 -3.56 13.32 -8.82
N HIS A 29 -3.47 12.27 -9.64
CA HIS A 29 -3.51 12.40 -11.10
C HIS A 29 -4.89 12.77 -11.62
N ILE A 30 -5.93 12.34 -10.96
CA ILE A 30 -7.32 12.66 -11.31
C ILE A 30 -7.68 14.09 -10.85
N ALA A 31 -7.18 14.53 -9.68
CA ALA A 31 -7.30 15.92 -9.24
C ALA A 31 -6.54 16.91 -10.14
N ALA A 32 -5.36 16.53 -10.66
CA ALA A 32 -4.61 17.33 -11.61
C ALA A 32 -5.34 17.50 -12.95
N ALA A 33 -6.10 16.51 -13.40
CA ALA A 33 -6.94 16.64 -14.60
C ALA A 33 -8.11 17.63 -14.42
N ARG A 34 -8.52 17.91 -13.17
CA ARG A 34 -9.53 18.94 -12.87
C ARG A 34 -9.01 20.36 -12.68
N SER A 35 -7.69 20.53 -12.45
CA SER A 35 -7.08 21.82 -12.12
C SER A 35 -6.21 22.42 -13.22
N SER A 36 -6.19 21.87 -14.44
CA SER A 36 -5.33 22.36 -15.53
C SER A 36 -5.93 23.49 -16.36
N SER A 37 -6.66 24.41 -15.72
CA SER A 37 -6.77 25.78 -16.21
C SER A 37 -6.07 26.70 -15.18
N ASP A 38 -4.89 27.19 -15.53
CA ASP A 38 -4.09 28.19 -14.82
C ASP A 38 -3.33 27.72 -13.57
N ALA A 39 -2.12 27.20 -13.75
CA ALA A 39 -0.91 27.57 -12.98
C ALA A 39 0.35 26.87 -13.52
N SER A 40 1.25 27.65 -14.09
CA SER A 40 2.67 27.29 -14.31
C SER A 40 3.36 27.06 -12.96
N GLY A 41 3.36 25.82 -12.49
CA GLY A 41 4.15 25.35 -11.35
C GLY A 41 4.92 24.11 -11.76
N ALA A 42 6.23 24.08 -11.49
CA ALA A 42 7.14 23.01 -11.85
C ALA A 42 6.60 21.65 -11.42
N VAL A 43 6.19 20.85 -12.40
CA VAL A 43 5.79 19.46 -12.22
C VAL A 43 7.05 18.66 -11.91
N ILE A 44 7.20 18.20 -10.68
CA ILE A 44 8.14 17.14 -10.34
C ILE A 44 7.72 15.94 -11.20
N GLY A 45 8.57 15.54 -12.14
CA GLY A 45 8.25 14.62 -13.21
C GLY A 45 7.60 13.34 -12.70
N SER A 46 6.36 13.11 -13.09
CA SER A 46 5.74 11.79 -13.00
C SER A 46 6.57 10.80 -13.82
N PRO A 47 6.85 9.60 -13.35
CA PRO A 47 7.55 8.58 -14.13
C PRO A 47 6.80 8.40 -15.46
N ALA A 48 7.55 8.32 -16.56
CA ALA A 48 7.01 8.17 -17.90
C ALA A 48 6.14 6.90 -17.94
N ARG A 49 4.85 7.06 -18.20
CA ARG A 49 3.94 5.94 -18.49
C ARG A 49 4.19 5.52 -19.93
N VAL A 50 4.63 4.29 -20.13
CA VAL A 50 4.66 3.68 -21.46
C VAL A 50 3.31 2.98 -21.65
N GLU A 51 2.47 3.55 -22.50
CA GLU A 51 1.24 2.88 -22.93
C GLU A 51 1.58 1.94 -24.09
N ALA A 52 1.33 0.65 -23.93
CA ALA A 52 1.36 -0.32 -25.00
C ALA A 52 -0.09 -0.67 -25.40
N ALA A 53 -0.32 -0.80 -26.71
CA ALA A 53 -1.63 -1.24 -27.17
C ALA A 53 -1.82 -2.74 -26.89
N LEU A 54 -2.93 -3.10 -26.26
CA LEU A 54 -3.35 -4.49 -26.12
C LEU A 54 -3.87 -5.02 -27.47
N ASP A 55 -3.65 -6.31 -27.75
CA ASP A 55 -4.30 -6.95 -28.89
C ASP A 55 -5.83 -7.09 -28.69
N ALA A 56 -6.53 -7.48 -29.74
CA ALA A 56 -7.99 -7.53 -29.70
C ALA A 56 -8.54 -8.54 -28.68
N ASP A 57 -7.88 -9.69 -28.53
CA ASP A 57 -8.33 -10.76 -27.62
C ASP A 57 -8.07 -10.36 -26.17
N ALA A 58 -6.90 -9.80 -25.86
CA ALA A 58 -6.57 -9.26 -24.55
C ALA A 58 -7.50 -8.11 -24.16
N THR A 59 -7.81 -7.22 -25.11
CA THR A 59 -8.78 -6.14 -24.91
C THR A 59 -10.16 -6.66 -24.58
N ALA A 60 -10.67 -7.64 -25.34
CA ALA A 60 -11.98 -8.24 -25.09
C ALA A 60 -12.05 -8.94 -23.73
N ALA A 61 -11.01 -9.68 -23.35
CA ALA A 61 -10.90 -10.33 -22.06
C ALA A 61 -10.88 -9.33 -20.89
N LEU A 62 -10.16 -8.23 -21.04
CA LEU A 62 -10.08 -7.16 -20.06
C LEU A 62 -11.43 -6.47 -19.88
N LEU A 63 -12.12 -6.11 -20.96
CA LEU A 63 -13.45 -5.49 -20.91
C LEU A 63 -14.50 -6.43 -20.29
N ALA A 64 -14.44 -7.73 -20.58
CA ALA A 64 -15.34 -8.70 -19.96
C ALA A 64 -15.12 -8.82 -18.46
N ARG A 65 -13.87 -8.72 -17.99
CA ARG A 65 -13.51 -8.74 -16.57
C ARG A 65 -13.95 -7.44 -15.88
N GLU A 66 -13.66 -6.31 -16.52
CA GLU A 66 -14.08 -5.00 -16.02
C GLU A 66 -15.59 -4.92 -15.88
N GLY A 67 -16.37 -5.34 -16.88
CA GLY A 67 -17.82 -5.33 -16.83
C GLY A 67 -18.41 -6.10 -15.64
N LYS A 68 -17.79 -7.23 -15.25
CA LYS A 68 -18.17 -7.96 -14.03
C LYS A 68 -17.87 -7.16 -12.78
N THR A 69 -16.65 -6.58 -12.68
CA THR A 69 -16.22 -5.77 -11.55
C THR A 69 -17.10 -4.54 -11.40
N ARG A 70 -17.34 -3.82 -12.47
CA ARG A 70 -18.19 -2.64 -12.51
C ARG A 70 -19.61 -2.94 -12.04
N SER A 71 -20.21 -4.01 -12.57
CA SER A 71 -21.54 -4.46 -12.15
C SER A 71 -21.59 -4.80 -10.66
N ALA A 72 -20.56 -5.47 -10.14
CA ALA A 72 -20.46 -5.83 -8.73
C ALA A 72 -20.33 -4.60 -7.79
N LEU A 73 -19.67 -3.56 -8.27
CA LEU A 73 -19.45 -2.31 -7.52
C LEU A 73 -20.60 -1.29 -7.72
N GLY A 74 -21.52 -1.54 -8.65
CA GLY A 74 -22.59 -0.60 -8.99
C GLY A 74 -22.09 0.67 -9.71
N PHE A 75 -20.98 0.56 -10.47
CA PHE A 75 -20.41 1.67 -11.19
C PHE A 75 -21.18 1.92 -12.52
N PRO A 76 -21.18 3.15 -13.05
CA PRO A 76 -21.90 3.49 -14.27
C PRO A 76 -21.33 2.79 -15.49
N ILE A 77 -22.14 2.73 -16.56
CA ILE A 77 -21.76 2.18 -17.87
C ILE A 77 -21.50 3.36 -18.79
N GLY A 78 -20.30 3.45 -19.32
CA GLY A 78 -19.89 4.49 -20.25
C GLY A 78 -19.28 3.93 -21.53
N VAL A 79 -18.46 4.75 -22.16
CA VAL A 79 -17.60 4.35 -23.29
C VAL A 79 -16.24 3.96 -22.74
N SER A 80 -15.88 2.69 -22.90
CA SER A 80 -14.64 2.16 -22.35
C SER A 80 -13.42 2.56 -23.18
N ARG A 81 -12.38 2.98 -22.48
CA ARG A 81 -11.03 3.20 -23.03
C ARG A 81 -10.07 2.27 -22.28
N VAL A 82 -9.20 1.57 -23.01
CA VAL A 82 -8.31 0.53 -22.48
C VAL A 82 -6.86 0.94 -22.66
N GLY A 83 -6.03 0.70 -21.64
CA GLY A 83 -4.58 0.91 -21.69
C GLY A 83 -3.82 -0.16 -20.93
N HIS A 84 -2.59 -0.44 -21.37
CA HIS A 84 -1.60 -1.23 -20.64
C HIS A 84 -0.50 -0.29 -20.15
N HIS A 85 -0.22 -0.31 -18.87
CA HIS A 85 0.71 0.60 -18.23
C HIS A 85 1.88 -0.17 -17.62
N VAL A 86 3.09 0.34 -17.88
CA VAL A 86 4.30 -0.09 -17.20
C VAL A 86 4.79 1.10 -16.38
N GLN A 87 4.81 0.95 -15.08
CA GLN A 87 5.34 1.94 -14.16
C GLN A 87 6.76 1.56 -13.78
N ASP A 88 7.75 2.32 -14.24
CA ASP A 88 9.14 2.18 -13.82
C ASP A 88 9.36 2.94 -12.52
N GLY A 89 10.10 2.36 -11.58
CA GLY A 89 10.44 3.01 -10.32
C GLY A 89 10.66 2.00 -9.18
N PHE A 90 10.59 2.49 -7.97
CA PHE A 90 10.84 1.71 -6.74
C PHE A 90 9.91 0.49 -6.60
N GLU A 91 8.71 0.58 -7.16
CA GLU A 91 7.79 -0.55 -7.36
C GLU A 91 7.43 -0.59 -8.85
N SER A 92 8.22 -1.28 -9.66
CA SER A 92 7.85 -1.52 -11.05
C SER A 92 6.56 -2.34 -11.06
N ALA A 93 5.50 -1.77 -11.60
CA ALA A 93 4.20 -2.42 -11.68
C ALA A 93 3.70 -2.38 -13.12
N GLN A 94 3.27 -3.55 -13.59
CA GLN A 94 2.51 -3.65 -14.83
C GLN A 94 1.04 -3.83 -14.46
N TYR A 95 0.17 -3.06 -15.11
CA TYR A 95 -1.26 -3.16 -14.90
C TYR A 95 -2.04 -2.77 -16.16
N ASP A 96 -3.20 -3.37 -16.30
CA ASP A 96 -4.17 -3.01 -17.31
C ASP A 96 -5.21 -2.07 -16.71
N GLU A 97 -5.61 -1.06 -17.46
CA GLU A 97 -6.56 -0.04 -17.01
C GLU A 97 -7.74 0.05 -17.97
N VAL A 98 -8.94 0.13 -17.41
CA VAL A 98 -10.14 0.51 -18.14
C VAL A 98 -10.67 1.80 -17.56
N THR A 99 -10.81 2.81 -18.41
CA THR A 99 -11.42 4.11 -18.07
C THR A 99 -12.78 4.19 -18.74
N GLU A 100 -13.83 4.39 -17.96
CA GLU A 100 -15.19 4.62 -18.46
C GLU A 100 -15.43 6.13 -18.61
N LEU A 101 -15.99 6.52 -19.77
CA LEU A 101 -16.31 7.91 -20.10
C LEU A 101 -17.81 8.09 -20.27
N ASP A 102 -18.33 9.21 -19.77
CA ASP A 102 -19.72 9.61 -20.05
C ASP A 102 -19.90 10.08 -21.53
N SER A 103 -21.11 10.40 -21.90
CA SER A 103 -21.45 10.91 -23.24
C SER A 103 -20.78 12.24 -23.61
N ALA A 104 -20.25 12.97 -22.63
CA ALA A 104 -19.49 14.20 -22.82
C ALA A 104 -17.98 13.96 -22.82
N GLY A 105 -17.52 12.70 -22.73
CA GLY A 105 -16.12 12.32 -22.70
C GLY A 105 -15.42 12.56 -21.33
N ARG A 106 -16.19 12.79 -20.26
CA ARG A 106 -15.62 12.94 -18.91
C ARG A 106 -15.46 11.57 -18.28
N VAL A 107 -14.40 11.39 -17.50
CA VAL A 107 -14.13 10.14 -16.80
C VAL A 107 -15.16 9.92 -15.68
N GLU A 108 -15.86 8.79 -15.72
CA GLU A 108 -16.82 8.36 -14.72
C GLU A 108 -16.22 7.36 -13.73
N SER A 109 -15.41 6.43 -14.23
CA SER A 109 -14.68 5.48 -13.38
C SER A 109 -13.37 5.02 -14.00
N VAL A 110 -12.48 4.51 -13.16
CA VAL A 110 -11.20 3.89 -13.55
C VAL A 110 -11.07 2.58 -12.81
N THR A 111 -10.81 1.49 -13.55
CA THR A 111 -10.56 0.16 -12.98
C THR A 111 -9.21 -0.36 -13.43
N GLN A 112 -8.40 -0.85 -12.50
CA GLN A 112 -7.06 -1.36 -12.76
C GLN A 112 -6.94 -2.83 -12.34
N PHE A 113 -6.28 -3.61 -13.18
CA PHE A 113 -5.98 -5.02 -12.93
C PHE A 113 -4.48 -5.24 -12.98
N ASP A 114 -3.94 -6.07 -12.08
CA ASP A 114 -2.53 -6.45 -12.10
C ASP A 114 -2.20 -7.38 -13.28
N SER A 115 -0.92 -7.67 -13.49
CA SER A 115 -0.44 -8.58 -14.56
C SER A 115 -1.00 -10.00 -14.49
N LYS A 116 -1.57 -10.39 -13.34
CA LYS A 116 -2.27 -11.66 -13.13
C LYS A 116 -3.78 -11.55 -13.38
N GLY A 117 -4.23 -10.37 -13.80
CA GLY A 117 -5.64 -10.06 -14.06
C GLY A 117 -6.50 -9.94 -12.81
N ARG A 118 -5.94 -9.72 -11.63
CA ARG A 118 -6.66 -9.52 -10.37
C ARG A 118 -6.97 -8.03 -10.20
N LEU A 119 -8.14 -7.71 -9.66
CA LEU A 119 -8.49 -6.32 -9.35
C LEU A 119 -7.45 -5.70 -8.41
N ARG A 120 -6.83 -4.61 -8.86
CA ARG A 120 -5.89 -3.78 -8.10
C ARG A 120 -6.61 -2.58 -7.48
N SER A 121 -7.36 -1.87 -8.29
CA SER A 121 -8.17 -0.74 -7.82
C SER A 121 -9.35 -0.50 -8.75
N ALA A 122 -10.40 0.06 -8.19
CA ALA A 122 -11.50 0.66 -8.95
C ALA A 122 -11.96 1.91 -8.21
N VAL A 123 -12.20 2.99 -8.93
CA VAL A 123 -12.65 4.26 -8.35
C VAL A 123 -13.71 4.88 -9.22
N ARG A 124 -14.73 5.42 -8.59
CA ARG A 124 -15.85 6.14 -9.20
C ARG A 124 -15.64 7.65 -9.06
N LEU A 125 -15.81 8.39 -10.14
CA LEU A 125 -15.45 9.81 -10.24
C LEU A 125 -16.63 10.72 -10.61
N ASP A 126 -17.75 10.13 -11.06
CA ASP A 126 -18.93 10.81 -11.54
C ASP A 126 -19.79 11.42 -10.42
N VAL A 127 -19.60 10.97 -9.19
CA VAL A 127 -20.36 11.42 -8.02
C VAL A 127 -19.55 12.35 -7.15
N GLY A 128 -20.16 13.45 -6.78
CA GLY A 128 -19.68 14.25 -5.66
C GLY A 128 -20.04 13.59 -4.34
N PRO A 129 -19.50 14.08 -3.21
CA PRO A 129 -19.87 13.58 -1.90
C PRO A 129 -21.40 13.66 -1.72
N ALA A 130 -22.01 12.52 -1.39
CA ALA A 130 -23.44 12.46 -1.19
C ALA A 130 -23.88 13.43 -0.09
N THR A 131 -24.94 14.19 -0.37
CA THR A 131 -25.56 15.07 0.63
C THR A 131 -26.54 14.24 1.44
N GLY A 132 -26.38 14.19 2.75
CA GLY A 132 -27.30 13.44 3.60
C GLY A 132 -26.65 12.88 4.86
N ALA A 133 -27.44 12.13 5.63
CA ALA A 133 -26.97 11.41 6.79
C ALA A 133 -26.16 10.18 6.35
N ARG A 134 -25.04 9.94 7.02
CA ARG A 134 -24.23 8.74 6.81
C ARG A 134 -25.03 7.50 7.20
N VAL A 135 -24.97 6.45 6.37
CA VAL A 135 -25.49 5.13 6.75
C VAL A 135 -24.78 4.60 8.00
N ALA A 136 -25.43 3.73 8.73
CA ALA A 136 -24.82 3.08 9.89
C ALA A 136 -23.62 2.23 9.47
N GLN A 137 -22.64 2.07 10.36
CA GLN A 137 -21.40 1.35 10.10
C GLN A 137 -21.63 -0.09 9.63
N ASP A 138 -22.57 -0.81 10.23
CA ASP A 138 -22.90 -2.18 9.86
C ASP A 138 -23.51 -2.29 8.46
N VAL A 139 -24.26 -1.28 8.01
CA VAL A 139 -24.79 -1.18 6.64
C VAL A 139 -23.64 -0.97 5.66
N ALA A 140 -22.71 -0.06 5.97
CA ALA A 140 -21.53 0.19 5.14
C ALA A 140 -20.64 -1.05 5.03
N VAL A 141 -20.39 -1.76 6.13
CA VAL A 141 -19.62 -3.01 6.15
C VAL A 141 -20.28 -4.07 5.28
N LYS A 142 -21.60 -4.25 5.39
CA LYS A 142 -22.32 -5.23 4.53
C LYS A 142 -22.26 -4.86 3.06
N SER A 143 -22.44 -3.58 2.71
CA SER A 143 -22.31 -3.09 1.34
C SER A 143 -20.92 -3.35 0.79
N ALA A 144 -19.88 -2.93 1.52
CA ALA A 144 -18.49 -3.14 1.14
C ALA A 144 -18.15 -4.62 0.96
N GLN A 145 -18.57 -5.48 1.90
CA GLN A 145 -18.31 -6.91 1.86
C GLN A 145 -19.01 -7.59 0.68
N SER A 146 -20.27 -7.29 0.46
CA SER A 146 -21.05 -7.85 -0.64
C SER A 146 -20.45 -7.48 -2.01
N SER A 147 -20.12 -6.21 -2.19
CA SER A 147 -19.53 -5.70 -3.43
C SER A 147 -18.13 -6.26 -3.68
N ALA A 148 -17.29 -6.32 -2.65
CA ALA A 148 -15.95 -6.88 -2.77
C ALA A 148 -15.98 -8.38 -3.14
N LEU A 149 -16.85 -9.18 -2.50
CA LEU A 149 -17.03 -10.59 -2.84
C LEU A 149 -17.56 -10.76 -4.26
N ALA A 150 -18.55 -9.97 -4.68
CA ALA A 150 -19.08 -9.99 -6.03
C ALA A 150 -18.04 -9.59 -7.09
N ALA A 151 -17.12 -8.68 -6.75
CA ALA A 151 -15.96 -8.32 -7.57
C ALA A 151 -14.85 -9.38 -7.57
N GLY A 152 -15.04 -10.50 -6.90
CA GLY A 152 -14.09 -11.63 -6.87
C GLY A 152 -12.94 -11.46 -5.87
N LEU A 153 -13.05 -10.56 -4.90
CA LEU A 153 -12.04 -10.39 -3.88
C LEU A 153 -12.23 -11.41 -2.75
N ALA A 154 -11.15 -12.10 -2.40
CA ALA A 154 -11.13 -13.03 -1.26
C ALA A 154 -10.95 -12.24 0.04
N ILE A 155 -12.05 -11.85 0.66
CA ILE A 155 -12.07 -11.13 1.93
C ILE A 155 -12.77 -11.96 3.02
N GLY A 156 -12.34 -11.75 4.26
CA GLY A 156 -12.93 -12.39 5.44
C GLY A 156 -13.68 -11.40 6.32
N ILE A 157 -13.37 -11.42 7.62
CA ILE A 157 -13.89 -10.45 8.58
C ILE A 157 -13.07 -9.15 8.44
N PRO A 158 -13.71 -7.97 8.42
CA PRO A 158 -12.99 -6.70 8.41
C PRO A 158 -12.04 -6.56 9.59
N THR A 159 -10.86 -6.03 9.33
CA THR A 159 -9.85 -5.76 10.36
C THR A 159 -10.16 -4.46 11.10
N SER A 160 -10.62 -3.44 10.38
CA SER A 160 -11.11 -2.19 10.93
C SER A 160 -12.17 -1.56 10.01
N THR A 161 -12.90 -0.59 10.58
CA THR A 161 -13.83 0.26 9.84
C THR A 161 -13.75 1.66 10.42
N ASP A 162 -13.34 2.60 9.58
CA ASP A 162 -13.04 3.97 9.97
C ASP A 162 -14.00 4.95 9.30
N ALA A 163 -14.41 5.96 10.07
CA ALA A 163 -15.21 7.05 9.54
C ALA A 163 -14.32 8.00 8.75
N ASP A 164 -14.61 8.17 7.46
CA ASP A 164 -13.93 9.13 6.61
C ASP A 164 -14.48 10.55 6.87
N GLN A 165 -13.60 11.45 7.29
CA GLN A 165 -13.98 12.83 7.58
C GLN A 165 -14.18 13.67 6.30
N ALA A 166 -13.40 13.39 5.26
CA ALA A 166 -13.42 14.15 4.02
C ALA A 166 -14.65 13.84 3.17
N THR A 167 -14.96 12.56 2.98
CA THR A 167 -16.11 12.11 2.19
C THR A 167 -17.38 11.97 3.01
N ARG A 168 -17.27 11.98 4.36
CA ARG A 168 -18.34 11.67 5.32
C ARG A 168 -18.86 10.23 5.19
N GLY A 169 -18.14 9.38 4.48
CA GLY A 169 -18.43 7.97 4.28
C GLY A 169 -17.73 7.08 5.30
N TRP A 170 -17.49 5.84 4.90
CA TRP A 170 -16.78 4.81 5.66
C TRP A 170 -15.66 4.20 4.85
N THR A 171 -14.56 3.87 5.50
CA THR A 171 -13.50 3.03 4.92
C THR A 171 -13.47 1.71 5.67
N VAL A 172 -13.65 0.60 4.95
CA VAL A 172 -13.62 -0.75 5.50
C VAL A 172 -12.33 -1.44 5.05
N HIS A 173 -11.58 -2.02 5.99
CA HIS A 173 -10.27 -2.60 5.78
C HIS A 173 -10.26 -4.10 6.04
N TRP A 174 -9.58 -4.86 5.19
CA TRP A 174 -9.29 -6.28 5.35
C TRP A 174 -7.78 -6.48 5.20
N ALA A 175 -7.06 -6.67 6.31
CA ALA A 175 -5.66 -7.06 6.26
C ALA A 175 -5.52 -8.49 5.71
N ARG A 176 -4.55 -8.70 4.81
CA ARG A 176 -4.24 -10.03 4.30
C ARG A 176 -3.53 -10.87 5.36
N THR A 177 -3.91 -12.13 5.44
CA THR A 177 -3.20 -13.15 6.22
C THR A 177 -2.86 -14.36 5.36
N GLN A 178 -1.71 -14.98 5.60
CA GLN A 178 -1.31 -16.23 4.97
C GLN A 178 -0.92 -17.23 6.05
N GLY A 179 -1.65 -18.36 6.10
CA GLY A 179 -1.45 -19.35 7.18
C GLY A 179 -1.66 -18.77 8.58
N GLY A 180 -2.58 -17.84 8.75
CA GLY A 180 -2.85 -17.15 10.02
C GLY A 180 -1.83 -16.07 10.40
N VAL A 181 -0.82 -15.81 9.55
CA VAL A 181 0.18 -14.77 9.76
C VAL A 181 -0.13 -13.56 8.89
N ARG A 182 -0.12 -12.37 9.49
CA ARG A 182 -0.37 -11.11 8.78
C ARG A 182 0.67 -10.85 7.70
N VAL A 183 0.23 -10.35 6.55
CA VAL A 183 1.10 -9.80 5.51
C VAL A 183 1.11 -8.28 5.69
N ARG A 184 2.28 -7.74 6.04
CA ARG A 184 2.44 -6.33 6.37
C ARG A 184 2.27 -5.46 5.13
N GLY A 185 1.39 -4.47 5.22
CA GLY A 185 1.09 -3.60 4.09
C GLY A 185 0.10 -4.17 3.07
N ASP A 186 -0.19 -5.48 3.10
CA ASP A 186 -1.20 -6.06 2.22
C ASP A 186 -2.59 -5.89 2.83
N GLU A 187 -3.46 -5.29 2.05
CA GLU A 187 -4.85 -5.08 2.46
C GLU A 187 -5.79 -4.95 1.26
N THR A 188 -7.05 -5.22 1.49
CA THR A 188 -8.16 -4.73 0.67
C THR A 188 -8.84 -3.61 1.43
N ARG A 189 -9.10 -2.50 0.74
CA ARG A 189 -9.78 -1.33 1.27
C ARG A 189 -10.96 -0.99 0.38
N VAL A 190 -12.11 -0.75 1.00
CA VAL A 190 -13.32 -0.30 0.30
C VAL A 190 -13.82 0.98 0.93
N GLN A 191 -13.96 2.01 0.11
CA GLN A 191 -14.60 3.26 0.51
C GLN A 191 -16.08 3.23 0.14
N VAL A 192 -16.92 3.57 1.11
CA VAL A 192 -18.36 3.58 1.00
C VAL A 192 -18.85 5.01 1.20
N TRP A 193 -19.63 5.52 0.24
CA TRP A 193 -20.27 6.83 0.33
C TRP A 193 -21.27 6.92 1.50
N PRO A 194 -21.65 8.12 1.93
CA PRO A 194 -22.68 8.29 2.97
C PRO A 194 -24.01 7.59 2.70
N ASP A 195 -24.38 7.40 1.44
CA ASP A 195 -25.61 6.71 1.02
C ASP A 195 -25.47 5.17 0.99
N GLY A 196 -24.28 4.63 1.25
CA GLY A 196 -23.99 3.20 1.23
C GLY A 196 -23.51 2.66 -0.12
N SER A 197 -23.43 3.49 -1.17
CA SER A 197 -22.84 3.08 -2.46
C SER A 197 -21.31 2.99 -2.36
N ILE A 198 -20.70 2.20 -3.27
CA ILE A 198 -19.24 2.05 -3.31
C ILE A 198 -18.62 3.24 -4.07
N GLU A 199 -17.66 3.88 -3.43
CA GLU A 199 -16.82 4.92 -4.03
C GLU A 199 -15.60 4.31 -4.70
N SER A 200 -14.86 3.50 -3.93
CA SER A 200 -13.63 2.90 -4.43
C SER A 200 -13.31 1.58 -3.75
N VAL A 201 -12.52 0.79 -4.46
CA VAL A 201 -11.86 -0.41 -3.97
C VAL A 201 -10.39 -0.28 -4.28
N ALA A 202 -9.53 -0.59 -3.32
CA ALA A 202 -8.10 -0.73 -3.51
C ALA A 202 -7.61 -2.02 -2.88
N ARG A 203 -6.69 -2.70 -3.56
CA ARG A 203 -6.06 -3.93 -3.09
C ARG A 203 -4.57 -3.83 -3.28
N VAL A 204 -3.84 -4.10 -2.21
CA VAL A 204 -2.39 -4.30 -2.22
C VAL A 204 -2.13 -5.76 -1.89
N GLU A 205 -1.39 -6.44 -2.74
CA GLU A 205 -1.04 -7.85 -2.54
C GLU A 205 0.32 -8.15 -3.16
N HIS A 206 1.28 -8.51 -2.32
CA HIS A 206 2.63 -8.89 -2.72
C HIS A 206 2.76 -10.41 -2.84
N ASP A 207 3.72 -10.85 -3.65
CA ASP A 207 4.08 -12.25 -3.74
C ASP A 207 4.85 -12.66 -2.49
N LEU A 208 4.57 -13.87 -1.99
CA LEU A 208 5.20 -14.40 -0.79
C LEU A 208 6.24 -15.45 -1.17
N ALA A 209 7.40 -15.40 -0.55
CA ALA A 209 8.39 -16.47 -0.62
C ALA A 209 7.87 -17.75 0.05
N VAL A 210 8.55 -18.86 -0.19
CA VAL A 210 8.25 -20.10 0.50
C VAL A 210 8.57 -19.95 1.98
N ALA A 211 7.62 -20.30 2.85
CA ALA A 211 7.86 -20.25 4.30
C ALA A 211 9.00 -21.21 4.69
N PRO A 212 9.91 -20.80 5.58
CA PRO A 212 10.98 -21.67 6.05
C PRO A 212 10.41 -22.87 6.81
N THR A 213 10.98 -24.06 6.54
CA THR A 213 10.58 -25.32 7.20
C THR A 213 10.96 -25.29 8.68
N ASN A 214 12.15 -24.78 8.99
CA ASN A 214 12.62 -24.56 10.35
C ASN A 214 12.58 -23.07 10.66
N ARG A 215 11.84 -22.70 11.69
CA ARG A 215 11.69 -21.30 12.10
C ARG A 215 12.50 -21.06 13.38
N LEU A 216 13.14 -19.90 13.42
CA LEU A 216 13.72 -19.39 14.65
C LEU A 216 12.62 -19.20 15.72
N SER A 217 12.93 -19.46 16.97
CA SER A 217 12.05 -19.09 18.07
C SER A 217 12.01 -17.57 18.25
N SER A 218 10.93 -17.08 18.87
CA SER A 218 10.82 -15.66 19.23
C SER A 218 11.97 -15.17 20.11
N ASP A 219 12.47 -16.04 21.01
CA ASP A 219 13.59 -15.69 21.89
C ASP A 219 14.91 -15.56 21.11
N ALA A 220 15.18 -16.47 20.19
CA ALA A 220 16.35 -16.38 19.32
C ALA A 220 16.29 -15.09 18.45
N ALA A 221 15.12 -14.80 17.87
CA ALA A 221 14.93 -13.57 17.08
C ALA A 221 15.09 -12.31 17.94
N ARG A 222 14.59 -12.32 19.18
CA ARG A 222 14.78 -11.21 20.14
C ARG A 222 16.25 -10.99 20.47
N GLN A 223 17.03 -12.05 20.66
CA GLN A 223 18.48 -11.95 20.91
C GLN A 223 19.22 -11.35 19.71
N ILE A 224 18.89 -11.78 18.50
CA ILE A 224 19.46 -11.25 17.26
C ILE A 224 19.12 -9.76 17.11
N ALA A 225 17.85 -9.40 17.29
CA ALA A 225 17.40 -8.00 17.24
C ALA A 225 18.14 -7.15 18.28
N SER A 226 18.23 -7.62 19.53
CA SER A 226 18.93 -6.90 20.60
C SER A 226 20.42 -6.70 20.29
N ALA A 227 21.10 -7.70 19.75
CA ALA A 227 22.50 -7.59 19.36
C ALA A 227 22.73 -6.52 18.26
N ASN A 228 21.82 -6.43 17.29
CA ASN A 228 21.87 -5.42 16.24
C ASN A 228 21.54 -4.01 16.79
N LEU A 229 20.50 -3.88 17.59
CA LEU A 229 20.11 -2.63 18.22
C LEU A 229 21.21 -2.12 19.15
N ASN A 230 21.84 -2.98 19.94
CA ASN A 230 22.98 -2.59 20.80
C ASN A 230 24.14 -1.98 19.98
N ARG A 231 24.45 -2.54 18.82
CA ARG A 231 25.48 -1.97 17.92
C ARG A 231 25.03 -0.62 17.35
N TRP A 232 23.76 -0.47 17.03
CA TRP A 232 23.23 0.74 16.41
C TRP A 232 23.15 1.91 17.40
N PHE A 233 22.80 1.63 18.66
CA PHE A 233 22.73 2.61 19.74
C PHE A 233 24.08 2.81 20.47
N ALA A 234 25.13 2.01 20.14
CA ALA A 234 26.42 2.12 20.78
C ALA A 234 27.03 3.52 20.64
N GLY A 235 27.58 4.05 21.72
CA GLY A 235 28.23 5.38 21.75
C GLY A 235 27.30 6.56 21.68
N ARG A 236 26.00 6.37 21.74
CA ARG A 236 24.98 7.41 21.80
C ARG A 236 24.43 7.51 23.23
N ASN A 237 24.05 8.72 23.64
CA ASN A 237 23.28 8.89 24.89
C ASN A 237 21.82 8.46 24.66
N SER A 238 21.64 7.23 24.20
CA SER A 238 20.38 6.67 23.73
C SER A 238 20.26 5.23 24.15
N GLY A 239 19.03 4.81 24.39
CA GLY A 239 18.68 3.42 24.68
C GLY A 239 17.46 3.00 23.86
N TYR A 240 17.00 1.80 24.14
CA TYR A 240 15.78 1.28 23.50
C TYR A 240 15.09 0.25 24.37
N ALA A 241 13.81 0.01 24.10
CA ALA A 241 13.04 -1.08 24.66
C ALA A 241 12.28 -1.84 23.54
N ILE A 242 12.47 -3.15 23.42
CA ILE A 242 11.66 -3.99 22.55
C ILE A 242 10.31 -4.21 23.23
N GLN A 243 9.27 -3.56 22.73
CA GLN A 243 7.93 -3.60 23.29
C GLN A 243 7.16 -4.85 22.83
N LYS A 244 7.33 -5.23 21.57
CA LYS A 244 6.59 -6.31 20.94
C LYS A 244 7.46 -7.06 19.94
N LEU A 245 7.14 -8.32 19.71
CA LEU A 245 7.75 -9.17 18.69
C LEU A 245 6.65 -10.04 18.08
N ASP A 246 6.33 -9.79 16.84
CA ASP A 246 5.30 -10.52 16.09
C ASP A 246 5.91 -11.24 14.89
N LEU A 247 5.31 -12.35 14.49
CA LEU A 247 5.64 -13.01 13.23
C LEU A 247 4.77 -12.42 12.13
N GLU A 248 5.40 -11.86 11.08
CA GLU A 248 4.70 -11.25 9.95
C GLU A 248 5.41 -11.62 8.63
N TRP A 249 4.68 -11.54 7.53
CA TRP A 249 5.27 -11.48 6.20
C TRP A 249 5.62 -10.03 5.89
N VAL A 250 6.87 -9.76 5.51
CA VAL A 250 7.37 -8.40 5.27
C VAL A 250 8.15 -8.31 3.97
N GLY A 251 8.07 -7.17 3.31
CA GLY A 251 8.95 -6.82 2.19
C GLY A 251 10.35 -6.50 2.73
N PRO A 252 11.41 -7.21 2.29
CA PRO A 252 12.78 -6.82 2.59
C PRO A 252 13.05 -5.39 2.10
N ASN A 253 13.77 -4.62 2.91
CA ASN A 253 14.15 -3.26 2.54
C ASN A 253 15.55 -2.92 3.07
N ALA A 254 16.12 -1.80 2.61
CA ALA A 254 17.48 -1.39 2.93
C ALA A 254 17.59 -0.51 4.18
N ALA A 255 16.55 -0.42 5.03
CA ALA A 255 16.50 0.55 6.13
C ALA A 255 17.66 0.43 7.12
N PHE A 256 18.18 -0.78 7.35
CA PHE A 256 19.27 -1.03 8.30
C PHE A 256 20.56 -1.57 7.67
N GLU A 257 20.57 -1.90 6.39
CA GLU A 257 21.75 -2.33 5.66
C GLU A 257 21.86 -1.63 4.29
N PRO A 258 22.36 -0.38 4.26
CA PRO A 258 22.49 0.41 3.02
C PRO A 258 23.30 -0.29 1.91
N SER A 259 24.20 -1.21 2.25
CA SER A 259 24.99 -1.97 1.29
C SER A 259 24.17 -2.98 0.46
N ARG A 260 22.97 -3.29 0.87
CA ARG A 260 22.00 -4.14 0.14
C ARG A 260 21.02 -3.32 -0.73
N ILE A 261 21.22 -2.00 -0.85
CA ILE A 261 20.45 -1.16 -1.75
C ILE A 261 20.76 -1.59 -3.18
N GLY A 262 19.89 -2.36 -3.81
CA GLY A 262 20.08 -2.75 -5.21
C GLY A 262 19.32 -3.99 -5.67
N ALA A 263 18.90 -4.83 -4.76
CA ALA A 263 17.98 -5.93 -5.09
C ALA A 263 16.77 -5.82 -4.17
N ALA A 264 15.73 -5.08 -4.62
CA ALA A 264 14.41 -5.27 -4.05
C ALA A 264 14.06 -6.75 -4.28
N GLU A 265 14.10 -7.57 -3.23
CA GLU A 265 13.57 -8.92 -3.31
C GLU A 265 12.09 -8.77 -3.65
N ALA A 266 11.69 -9.30 -4.81
CA ALA A 266 10.34 -9.17 -5.34
C ALA A 266 9.29 -9.87 -4.45
N SER A 267 9.71 -10.69 -3.48
CA SER A 267 8.81 -11.51 -2.66
C SER A 267 8.96 -11.19 -1.18
N TYR A 268 7.83 -11.10 -0.51
CA TYR A 268 7.79 -10.94 0.94
C TYR A 268 8.31 -12.19 1.64
N ARG A 269 9.04 -11.99 2.72
CA ARG A 269 9.63 -13.05 3.54
C ARG A 269 8.99 -13.10 4.91
N LEU A 270 8.92 -14.31 5.48
CA LEU A 270 8.44 -14.48 6.85
C LEU A 270 9.52 -14.01 7.83
N ALA A 271 9.18 -13.07 8.68
CA ALA A 271 10.12 -12.45 9.61
C ALA A 271 9.51 -12.19 11.00
N TRP A 272 10.35 -12.16 11.99
CA TRP A 272 10.03 -11.62 13.31
C TRP A 272 10.19 -10.10 13.27
N VAL A 273 9.09 -9.39 13.48
CA VAL A 273 9.03 -7.92 13.46
C VAL A 273 9.08 -7.42 14.89
N THR A 274 10.12 -6.70 15.24
CA THR A 274 10.20 -6.03 16.55
C THR A 274 9.50 -4.68 16.49
N GLN A 275 8.81 -4.30 17.55
CA GLN A 275 8.46 -2.92 17.83
C GLN A 275 9.41 -2.39 18.89
N VAL A 276 10.16 -1.36 18.56
CA VAL A 276 11.22 -0.82 19.41
C VAL A 276 10.94 0.64 19.69
N LYS A 277 10.88 0.97 20.96
CA LYS A 277 10.76 2.36 21.44
C LYS A 277 12.14 2.88 21.80
N PRO A 278 12.69 3.85 21.08
CA PRO A 278 13.92 4.53 21.43
C PRO A 278 13.77 5.37 22.70
N SER A 279 14.89 5.68 23.36
CA SER A 279 14.99 6.57 24.52
C SER A 279 16.26 7.40 24.45
N GLY A 280 16.35 8.44 25.27
CA GLY A 280 17.46 9.40 25.22
C GLY A 280 17.42 10.24 23.94
N ASP A 281 18.59 10.59 23.40
CA ASP A 281 18.70 11.49 22.24
C ASP A 281 18.02 10.92 20.98
N ALA A 282 18.03 9.60 20.80
CA ALA A 282 17.37 8.97 19.65
C ALA A 282 15.84 9.11 19.67
N ALA A 283 15.23 9.31 20.82
CA ALA A 283 13.77 9.52 20.92
C ALA A 283 13.33 10.89 20.41
N ASN A 284 14.26 11.82 20.13
CA ASN A 284 13.95 13.10 19.52
C ASN A 284 13.79 12.99 18.00
N ASP A 285 14.43 12.00 17.39
CA ASP A 285 14.45 11.82 15.92
C ASP A 285 13.52 10.71 15.46
N VAL A 286 13.33 9.67 16.28
CA VAL A 286 12.54 8.48 15.94
C VAL A 286 11.61 8.13 17.10
N TRP A 287 10.32 8.17 16.85
CA TRP A 287 9.32 7.82 17.86
C TRP A 287 9.16 6.31 18.03
N LEU A 288 9.21 5.57 16.95
CA LEU A 288 9.10 4.12 16.91
C LEU A 288 9.93 3.57 15.77
N LEU A 289 10.58 2.45 15.97
CA LEU A 289 11.22 1.71 14.89
C LEU A 289 10.82 0.23 14.92
N SER A 290 10.84 -0.41 13.76
CA SER A 290 10.68 -1.84 13.62
C SER A 290 11.92 -2.41 12.96
N LEU A 291 12.38 -3.58 13.43
CA LEU A 291 13.46 -4.34 12.82
C LEU A 291 12.92 -5.70 12.36
N PHE A 292 13.24 -6.10 11.14
CA PHE A 292 12.78 -7.34 10.53
C PHE A 292 13.89 -8.38 10.59
N VAL A 293 13.69 -9.43 11.39
CA VAL A 293 14.61 -10.58 11.52
C VAL A 293 14.02 -11.74 10.75
N ASP A 294 14.67 -12.18 9.68
CA ASP A 294 14.22 -13.34 8.90
C ASP A 294 13.95 -14.55 9.79
N ALA A 295 12.78 -15.16 9.63
CA ALA A 295 12.36 -16.26 10.47
C ALA A 295 13.09 -17.59 10.18
N GLY A 296 13.77 -17.71 9.05
CA GLY A 296 14.53 -18.90 8.66
C GLY A 296 15.98 -18.87 9.12
N ASP A 297 16.71 -17.81 8.77
CA ASP A 297 18.15 -17.72 8.95
C ASP A 297 18.62 -16.67 9.96
N GLY A 298 17.72 -15.81 10.44
CA GLY A 298 18.03 -14.77 11.41
C GLY A 298 18.73 -13.53 10.85
N THR A 299 18.85 -13.41 9.54
CA THR A 299 19.40 -12.19 8.93
C THR A 299 18.45 -10.99 9.15
N ILE A 300 19.02 -9.79 9.29
CA ILE A 300 18.23 -8.57 9.27
C ILE A 300 17.90 -8.25 7.82
N ILE A 301 16.62 -8.25 7.48
CA ILE A 301 16.14 -8.03 6.11
C ILE A 301 15.47 -6.67 5.91
N GLY A 302 15.45 -5.83 6.94
CA GLY A 302 14.91 -4.49 6.85
C GLY A 302 14.30 -3.96 8.13
N GLY A 303 13.49 -2.94 7.97
CA GLY A 303 12.75 -2.33 9.06
C GLY A 303 12.00 -1.08 8.63
N ASP A 304 11.28 -0.47 9.57
CA ASP A 304 10.54 0.79 9.39
C ASP A 304 10.87 1.77 10.49
N PHE A 305 10.72 3.06 10.19
CA PHE A 305 10.83 4.14 11.16
C PHE A 305 9.56 4.98 11.16
N VAL A 306 9.18 5.48 12.33
CA VAL A 306 8.17 6.51 12.51
C VAL A 306 8.85 7.68 13.17
N GLU A 307 8.93 8.80 12.45
CA GLU A 307 9.48 10.10 12.93
C GLU A 307 8.42 10.93 13.63
#